data_37c0230dcd37b6850584663eecf28a2b
#
_entry.id   37c0230dcd37b6850584663eecf28a2b
#
_cell.length_a   1.000
_cell.length_b   1.000
_cell.length_c   1.000
_cell.angle_alpha   90.00
_cell.angle_beta   90.00
_cell.angle_gamma   90.00
#
_symmetry.space_group_name_H-M   'P 1'
#
loop_
_entity.id
_entity.type
_entity.pdbx_description
1 polymer ?
#
loop_
_entity_poly.entity_id
_entity_poly.type
_entity_poly.pdbx_seq_one_letter_code
_entity_poly.pdbx_strand_id
1 'polypeptide(L)'
;GLGLEALSRYAEQVTLVELDPAMTELFTRNPQLEALNGHALTSPKVRVVNADAFRWLDETSETFDVVVVDFPDPTNFSIGKLYTLSFYALLEKRLAASGYAVIQTTSPLVARRSFWTVVQTIEAAGLRTAPYHAHVPSFGEWGFVIASRRPWHLPTALPEGLRYLTPQTLPLLFDFPLDMARVPADVNRLSNQVLVHTYEAE
;
A
#
# COMPACT_ATOMS: atom_id res chain seq x y z
N GLY A 1 -8.79 -1.69 -9.71
CA GLY A 1 -8.23 -1.90 -11.01
C GLY A 1 -7.51 -3.22 -11.20
N LEU A 2 -6.42 -3.20 -11.94
CA LEU A 2 -5.61 -4.40 -12.27
C LEU A 2 -5.08 -5.15 -11.02
N GLY A 3 -4.80 -4.43 -9.93
CA GLY A 3 -4.40 -5.05 -8.67
C GLY A 3 -5.48 -5.94 -8.05
N LEU A 4 -6.74 -5.55 -8.16
CA LEU A 4 -7.87 -6.34 -7.66
C LEU A 4 -8.05 -7.64 -8.46
N GLU A 5 -7.88 -7.61 -9.78
CA GLU A 5 -7.90 -8.82 -10.60
C GLU A 5 -6.81 -9.80 -10.18
N ALA A 6 -5.57 -9.32 -10.01
CA ALA A 6 -4.45 -10.15 -9.58
C ALA A 6 -4.70 -10.78 -8.20
N LEU A 7 -5.18 -9.99 -7.23
CA LEU A 7 -5.52 -10.49 -5.89
C LEU A 7 -6.61 -11.55 -5.94
N SER A 8 -7.67 -11.35 -6.72
CA SER A 8 -8.80 -12.29 -6.82
C SER A 8 -8.42 -13.65 -7.42
N ARG A 9 -7.33 -13.73 -8.17
CA ARG A 9 -6.82 -15.01 -8.72
C ARG A 9 -6.23 -15.92 -7.64
N TYR A 10 -5.58 -15.34 -6.62
CA TYR A 10 -4.83 -16.08 -5.60
C TYR A 10 -5.54 -16.14 -4.25
N ALA A 11 -6.40 -15.16 -3.95
CA ALA A 11 -7.14 -15.10 -2.70
C ALA A 11 -8.43 -15.94 -2.76
N GLU A 12 -8.84 -16.50 -1.62
CA GLU A 12 -10.15 -17.12 -1.44
C GLU A 12 -11.24 -16.05 -1.38
N GLN A 13 -10.98 -14.97 -0.66
CA GLN A 13 -11.86 -13.80 -0.55
C GLN A 13 -11.04 -12.51 -0.58
N VAL A 14 -11.61 -11.46 -1.17
CA VAL A 14 -11.05 -10.12 -1.21
C VAL A 14 -12.09 -9.12 -0.74
N THR A 15 -11.73 -8.24 0.19
CA THR A 15 -12.54 -7.08 0.57
C THR A 15 -11.89 -5.83 -0.04
N LEU A 16 -12.62 -5.16 -0.92
CA LEU A 16 -12.24 -3.85 -1.45
C LEU A 16 -12.94 -2.77 -0.63
N VAL A 17 -12.16 -1.90 -0.01
CA VAL A 17 -12.67 -0.71 0.68
C VAL A 17 -12.38 0.51 -0.18
N GLU A 18 -13.42 1.16 -0.67
CA GLU A 18 -13.35 2.33 -1.56
C GLU A 18 -14.25 3.44 -1.02
N LEU A 19 -13.68 4.63 -0.89
CA LEU A 19 -14.40 5.78 -0.33
C LEU A 19 -15.54 6.24 -1.25
N ASP A 20 -15.31 6.25 -2.56
CA ASP A 20 -16.26 6.80 -3.54
C ASP A 20 -17.11 5.70 -4.18
N PRO A 21 -18.41 5.60 -3.84
CA PRO A 21 -19.31 4.64 -4.47
C PRO A 21 -19.47 4.86 -5.98
N ALA A 22 -19.27 6.09 -6.49
CA ALA A 22 -19.36 6.35 -7.91
C ALA A 22 -18.22 5.67 -8.68
N MET A 23 -17.03 5.54 -8.08
CA MET A 23 -15.92 4.79 -8.66
C MET A 23 -16.25 3.29 -8.77
N THR A 24 -16.78 2.69 -7.72
CA THR A 24 -17.16 1.27 -7.75
C THR A 24 -18.29 1.01 -8.76
N GLU A 25 -19.28 1.89 -8.82
CA GLU A 25 -20.38 1.80 -9.77
C GLU A 25 -19.89 1.95 -11.23
N LEU A 26 -19.02 2.92 -11.50
CA LEU A 26 -18.45 3.16 -12.82
C LEU A 26 -17.69 1.92 -13.34
N PHE A 27 -16.82 1.34 -12.52
CA PHE A 27 -16.02 0.16 -12.88
C PHE A 27 -16.80 -1.15 -12.87
N THR A 28 -18.04 -1.16 -12.37
CA THR A 28 -18.95 -2.30 -12.43
C THR A 28 -19.90 -2.23 -13.62
N ARG A 29 -20.32 -1.01 -14.01
CA ARG A 29 -21.38 -0.83 -15.04
C ARG A 29 -20.85 -0.46 -16.42
N ASN A 30 -19.65 0.10 -16.53
CA ASN A 30 -19.07 0.44 -17.82
C ASN A 30 -18.35 -0.77 -18.41
N PRO A 31 -18.80 -1.34 -19.56
CA PRO A 31 -18.22 -2.57 -20.10
C PRO A 31 -16.73 -2.48 -20.41
N GLN A 32 -16.24 -1.31 -20.83
CA GLN A 32 -14.82 -1.10 -21.12
C GLN A 32 -13.97 -1.12 -19.86
N LEU A 33 -14.45 -0.48 -18.78
CA LEU A 33 -13.75 -0.42 -17.50
C LEU A 33 -13.87 -1.74 -16.72
N GLU A 34 -15.02 -2.41 -16.83
CA GLU A 34 -15.21 -3.75 -16.28
C GLU A 34 -14.28 -4.77 -16.94
N ALA A 35 -14.10 -4.69 -18.27
CA ALA A 35 -13.14 -5.52 -18.98
C ALA A 35 -11.68 -5.25 -18.55
N LEU A 36 -11.33 -3.99 -18.25
CA LEU A 36 -9.99 -3.63 -17.77
C LEU A 36 -9.66 -4.22 -16.39
N ASN A 37 -10.66 -4.42 -15.53
CA ASN A 37 -10.45 -5.05 -14.22
C ASN A 37 -10.69 -6.57 -14.23
N GLY A 38 -10.87 -7.17 -15.39
CA GLY A 38 -11.11 -8.62 -15.54
C GLY A 38 -12.38 -9.08 -14.84
N HIS A 39 -13.43 -8.25 -14.79
CA HIS A 39 -14.70 -8.48 -14.07
C HIS A 39 -14.52 -8.76 -12.57
N ALA A 40 -13.43 -8.25 -11.96
CA ALA A 40 -13.08 -8.55 -10.58
C ALA A 40 -14.13 -8.02 -9.59
N LEU A 41 -14.76 -6.85 -9.85
CA LEU A 41 -15.77 -6.27 -8.96
C LEU A 41 -17.09 -7.07 -8.93
N THR A 42 -17.37 -7.85 -9.95
CA THR A 42 -18.56 -8.74 -10.03
C THR A 42 -18.25 -10.17 -9.62
N SER A 43 -17.00 -10.47 -9.27
CA SER A 43 -16.58 -11.79 -8.80
C SER A 43 -17.22 -12.13 -7.45
N PRO A 44 -17.72 -13.37 -7.25
CA PRO A 44 -18.27 -13.80 -5.95
C PRO A 44 -17.23 -13.83 -4.83
N LYS A 45 -15.95 -13.78 -5.16
CA LYS A 45 -14.85 -13.68 -4.19
C LYS A 45 -14.63 -12.26 -3.66
N VAL A 46 -15.18 -11.24 -4.33
CA VAL A 46 -14.91 -9.84 -4.02
C VAL A 46 -16.10 -9.20 -3.32
N ARG A 47 -15.87 -8.74 -2.11
CA ARG A 47 -16.81 -7.92 -1.35
C ARG A 47 -16.42 -6.46 -1.46
N VAL A 48 -17.27 -5.62 -2.00
CA VAL A 48 -17.08 -4.17 -2.08
C VAL A 48 -17.71 -3.49 -0.87
N VAL A 49 -16.94 -2.64 -0.20
CA VAL A 49 -17.38 -1.81 0.93
C VAL A 49 -17.07 -0.35 0.58
N ASN A 50 -18.12 0.47 0.42
CA ASN A 50 -17.92 1.91 0.23
C ASN A 50 -17.90 2.60 1.60
N ALA A 51 -16.71 2.93 2.06
CA ALA A 51 -16.44 3.54 3.36
C ALA A 51 -15.09 4.27 3.40
N ASP A 52 -14.93 5.18 4.36
CA ASP A 52 -13.62 5.71 4.74
C ASP A 52 -12.77 4.57 5.32
N ALA A 53 -11.60 4.34 4.72
CA ALA A 53 -10.73 3.21 5.08
C ALA A 53 -10.25 3.27 6.54
N PHE A 54 -10.00 4.47 7.08
CA PHE A 54 -9.59 4.64 8.48
C PHE A 54 -10.70 4.17 9.43
N ARG A 55 -11.91 4.65 9.19
CA ARG A 55 -13.08 4.29 10.00
C ARG A 55 -13.43 2.82 9.87
N TRP A 56 -13.43 2.29 8.65
CA TRP A 56 -13.73 0.88 8.41
C TRP A 56 -12.72 -0.03 9.12
N LEU A 57 -11.43 0.32 9.06
CA LEU A 57 -10.37 -0.47 9.71
C LEU A 57 -10.47 -0.45 11.24
N ASP A 58 -10.99 0.65 11.82
CA ASP A 58 -11.27 0.75 13.26
C ASP A 58 -12.49 -0.11 13.66
N GLU A 59 -13.55 -0.09 12.86
CA GLU A 59 -14.83 -0.75 13.16
C GLU A 59 -14.82 -2.27 12.85
N THR A 60 -14.05 -2.72 11.85
CA THR A 60 -14.02 -4.16 11.50
C THR A 60 -13.34 -4.99 12.58
N SER A 61 -13.82 -6.22 12.78
CA SER A 61 -13.16 -7.24 13.62
C SER A 61 -12.38 -8.27 12.80
N GLU A 62 -12.44 -8.19 11.48
CA GLU A 62 -11.79 -9.14 10.58
C GLU A 62 -10.27 -8.99 10.62
N THR A 63 -9.57 -10.10 10.34
CA THR A 63 -8.12 -10.14 10.14
C THR A 63 -7.80 -10.64 8.75
N PHE A 64 -6.68 -10.18 8.19
CA PHE A 64 -6.32 -10.41 6.79
C PHE A 64 -4.90 -10.97 6.68
N ASP A 65 -4.74 -11.93 5.77
CA ASP A 65 -3.43 -12.49 5.44
C ASP A 65 -2.61 -11.53 4.55
N VAL A 66 -3.30 -10.79 3.68
CA VAL A 66 -2.68 -9.77 2.82
C VAL A 66 -3.52 -8.51 2.83
N VAL A 67 -2.88 -7.36 3.04
CA VAL A 67 -3.50 -6.04 2.92
C VAL A 67 -2.72 -5.23 1.89
N VAL A 68 -3.41 -4.65 0.92
CA VAL A 68 -2.83 -3.70 -0.03
C VAL A 68 -3.38 -2.32 0.28
N VAL A 69 -2.49 -1.39 0.59
CA VAL A 69 -2.80 0.02 0.89
C VAL A 69 -2.33 0.86 -0.29
N ASP A 70 -3.30 1.39 -1.03
CA ASP A 70 -3.06 2.19 -2.23
C ASP A 70 -3.84 3.50 -2.10
N PHE A 71 -3.21 4.50 -1.49
CA PHE A 71 -3.78 5.83 -1.27
C PHE A 71 -3.10 6.88 -2.13
N PRO A 72 -3.80 7.99 -2.44
CA PRO A 72 -3.18 9.15 -3.06
C PRO A 72 -2.05 9.73 -2.20
N ASP A 73 -1.15 10.47 -2.83
CA ASP A 73 -0.08 11.20 -2.12
C ASP A 73 -0.63 12.12 -1.02
N PRO A 74 0.09 12.30 0.09
CA PRO A 74 -0.36 13.03 1.27
C PRO A 74 -0.35 14.56 1.07
N THR A 75 -1.09 15.04 0.07
CA THR A 75 -1.16 16.45 -0.35
C THR A 75 -2.02 17.32 0.56
N ASN A 76 -2.74 16.73 1.50
CA ASN A 76 -3.58 17.45 2.46
C ASN A 76 -3.84 16.60 3.72
N PHE A 77 -4.37 17.22 4.76
CA PHE A 77 -4.62 16.55 6.05
C PHE A 77 -5.65 15.41 5.98
N SER A 78 -6.62 15.50 5.07
CA SER A 78 -7.64 14.45 4.92
C SER A 78 -7.06 13.16 4.37
N ILE A 79 -6.03 13.25 3.52
CA ILE A 79 -5.27 12.09 3.03
C ILE A 79 -4.15 11.76 4.03
N GLY A 80 -3.46 12.75 4.57
CA GLY A 80 -2.36 12.58 5.51
C GLY A 80 -2.72 11.76 6.75
N LYS A 81 -4.00 11.76 7.18
CA LYS A 81 -4.50 10.91 8.30
C LYS A 81 -4.30 9.42 8.03
N LEU A 82 -4.36 9.00 6.76
CA LEU A 82 -4.21 7.61 6.32
C LEU A 82 -2.76 7.09 6.38
N TYR A 83 -1.82 7.99 6.63
CA TYR A 83 -0.39 7.70 6.79
C TYR A 83 0.11 7.91 8.22
N THR A 84 -0.81 7.98 9.19
CA THR A 84 -0.46 8.25 10.59
C THR A 84 -0.17 6.99 11.39
N LEU A 85 0.53 7.17 12.50
CA LEU A 85 0.74 6.12 13.51
C LEU A 85 -0.57 5.44 13.91
N SER A 86 -1.65 6.22 14.08
CA SER A 86 -2.96 5.68 14.44
C SER A 86 -3.52 4.75 13.37
N PHE A 87 -3.39 5.11 12.09
CA PHE A 87 -3.81 4.24 10.98
C PHE A 87 -3.01 2.94 10.95
N TYR A 88 -1.69 3.02 11.04
CA TYR A 88 -0.84 1.82 11.00
C TYR A 88 -0.97 0.94 12.24
N ALA A 89 -1.32 1.49 13.39
CA ALA A 89 -1.67 0.72 14.58
C ALA A 89 -2.98 -0.07 14.40
N LEU A 90 -3.98 0.50 13.70
CA LEU A 90 -5.18 -0.23 13.30
C LEU A 90 -4.86 -1.33 12.29
N LEU A 91 -4.06 -1.01 11.27
CA LEU A 91 -3.60 -1.98 10.28
C LEU A 91 -2.88 -3.17 10.95
N GLU A 92 -1.97 -2.89 11.90
CA GLU A 92 -1.26 -3.92 12.67
C GLU A 92 -2.23 -4.87 13.36
N LYS A 93 -3.28 -4.34 14.00
CA LYS A 93 -4.31 -5.15 14.68
C LYS A 93 -5.10 -6.06 13.73
N ARG A 94 -5.22 -5.68 12.47
CA ARG A 94 -6.00 -6.40 11.44
C ARG A 94 -5.15 -7.34 10.59
N LEU A 95 -3.84 -7.33 10.73
CA LEU A 95 -2.98 -8.33 10.10
C LEU A 95 -3.03 -9.64 10.87
N ALA A 96 -3.20 -10.74 10.16
CA ALA A 96 -2.97 -12.07 10.70
C ALA A 96 -1.52 -12.21 11.20
N ALA A 97 -1.26 -13.16 12.09
CA ALA A 97 0.07 -13.34 12.69
C ALA A 97 1.19 -13.57 11.66
N SER A 98 0.87 -14.17 10.51
CA SER A 98 1.76 -14.38 9.36
C SER A 98 1.44 -13.46 8.18
N GLY A 99 0.55 -12.49 8.38
CA GLY A 99 0.08 -11.61 7.31
C GLY A 99 1.10 -10.55 6.92
N TYR A 100 0.92 -10.03 5.69
CA TYR A 100 1.72 -8.95 5.12
C TYR A 100 0.83 -7.81 4.64
N ALA A 101 1.29 -6.59 4.85
CA ALA A 101 0.74 -5.42 4.19
C ALA A 101 1.73 -4.91 3.14
N VAL A 102 1.22 -4.49 1.99
CA VAL A 102 2.00 -3.74 0.99
C VAL A 102 1.42 -2.34 0.91
N ILE A 103 2.22 -1.36 1.24
CA ILE A 103 1.82 0.04 1.30
C ILE A 103 2.48 0.79 0.16
N GLN A 104 1.67 1.36 -0.74
CA GLN A 104 2.15 2.38 -1.66
C GLN A 104 2.48 3.64 -0.86
N THR A 105 3.59 4.25 -1.20
CA THR A 105 4.06 5.49 -0.57
C THR A 105 4.23 6.56 -1.65
N THR A 106 5.26 7.36 -1.55
CA THR A 106 5.65 8.35 -2.55
C THR A 106 7.02 8.00 -3.16
N SER A 107 7.52 8.82 -4.06
CA SER A 107 8.82 8.59 -4.69
C SER A 107 9.98 8.77 -3.69
N PRO A 108 10.84 7.78 -3.46
CA PRO A 108 12.02 7.95 -2.62
C PRO A 108 13.08 8.85 -3.28
N LEU A 109 12.99 9.11 -4.58
CA LEU A 109 13.88 9.98 -5.33
C LEU A 109 13.44 11.46 -5.25
N VAL A 110 12.15 11.71 -5.42
CA VAL A 110 11.59 13.09 -5.51
C VAL A 110 11.14 13.59 -4.13
N ALA A 111 10.54 12.73 -3.32
CA ALA A 111 10.02 13.05 -1.99
C ALA A 111 10.66 12.12 -0.93
N ARG A 112 11.99 12.20 -0.84
CA ARG A 112 12.80 11.28 -0.05
C ARG A 112 12.46 11.28 1.44
N ARG A 113 12.34 12.46 2.05
CA ARG A 113 12.01 12.57 3.48
C ARG A 113 10.60 12.07 3.75
N SER A 114 9.66 12.37 2.88
CA SER A 114 8.29 11.88 2.96
C SER A 114 8.22 10.36 2.90
N PHE A 115 8.94 9.74 1.97
CA PHE A 115 9.05 8.28 1.88
C PHE A 115 9.55 7.67 3.21
N TRP A 116 10.66 8.18 3.75
CA TRP A 116 11.23 7.67 4.99
C TRP A 116 10.42 8.04 6.24
N THR A 117 9.63 9.13 6.20
CA THR A 117 8.62 9.44 7.23
C THR A 117 7.54 8.38 7.30
N VAL A 118 7.06 7.90 6.14
CA VAL A 118 6.08 6.79 6.09
C VAL A 118 6.68 5.52 6.66
N VAL A 119 7.88 5.13 6.23
CA VAL A 119 8.58 3.94 6.75
C VAL A 119 8.75 4.03 8.27
N GLN A 120 9.26 5.15 8.79
CA GLN A 120 9.46 5.39 10.22
C GLN A 120 8.14 5.29 11.00
N THR A 121 7.04 5.77 10.42
CA THR A 121 5.72 5.75 11.05
C THR A 121 5.17 4.31 11.12
N ILE A 122 5.36 3.50 10.10
CA ILE A 122 4.98 2.08 10.10
C ILE A 122 5.79 1.31 11.16
N GLU A 123 7.09 1.56 11.26
CA GLU A 123 7.96 0.94 12.27
C GLU A 123 7.54 1.34 13.69
N ALA A 124 7.17 2.60 13.89
CA ALA A 124 6.67 3.10 15.18
C ALA A 124 5.32 2.47 15.60
N ALA A 125 4.54 1.95 14.64
CA ALA A 125 3.32 1.18 14.92
C ALA A 125 3.60 -0.28 15.34
N GLY A 126 4.87 -0.70 15.41
CA GLY A 126 5.27 -2.04 15.84
C GLY A 126 5.44 -3.06 14.71
N LEU A 127 5.33 -2.64 13.46
CA LEU A 127 5.57 -3.50 12.30
C LEU A 127 7.04 -3.47 11.87
N ARG A 128 7.51 -4.58 11.35
CA ARG A 128 8.79 -4.68 10.65
C ARG A 128 8.58 -4.29 9.20
N THR A 129 9.51 -3.56 8.63
CA THR A 129 9.41 -3.04 7.27
C THR A 129 10.50 -3.60 6.36
N ALA A 130 10.13 -3.81 5.11
CA ALA A 130 11.04 -4.00 3.99
C ALA A 130 10.64 -2.97 2.91
N PRO A 131 11.20 -1.75 2.96
CA PRO A 131 10.97 -0.75 1.94
C PRO A 131 11.59 -1.18 0.62
N TYR A 132 10.92 -0.88 -0.48
CA TYR A 132 11.44 -1.12 -1.82
C TYR A 132 10.96 -0.05 -2.79
N HIS A 133 11.59 0.02 -3.94
CA HIS A 133 11.22 0.94 -5.00
C HIS A 133 11.15 0.22 -6.35
N ALA A 134 10.37 0.75 -7.25
CA ALA A 134 10.26 0.22 -8.61
C ALA A 134 9.99 1.36 -9.59
N HIS A 135 10.49 1.21 -10.81
CA HIS A 135 10.17 2.15 -11.88
C HIS A 135 8.75 1.89 -12.38
N VAL A 136 7.86 2.86 -12.18
CA VAL A 136 6.49 2.86 -12.70
C VAL A 136 6.46 3.75 -13.93
N PRO A 137 6.13 3.25 -15.13
CA PRO A 137 6.26 4.00 -16.38
C PRO A 137 5.57 5.36 -16.41
N SER A 138 4.46 5.52 -15.69
CA SER A 138 3.69 6.78 -15.62
C SER A 138 4.14 7.74 -14.51
N PHE A 139 4.92 7.27 -13.52
CA PHE A 139 5.28 8.05 -12.32
C PHE A 139 6.79 8.12 -12.08
N GLY A 140 7.60 7.33 -12.80
CA GLY A 140 9.03 7.22 -12.55
C GLY A 140 9.36 6.30 -11.38
N GLU A 141 10.37 6.65 -10.59
CA GLU A 141 10.81 5.85 -9.44
C GLU A 141 9.83 6.02 -8.28
N TRP A 142 9.18 4.92 -7.89
CA TRP A 142 8.09 4.94 -6.91
C TRP A 142 8.38 4.00 -5.74
N GLY A 143 7.99 4.42 -4.55
CA GLY A 143 8.29 3.73 -3.30
C GLY A 143 7.13 2.91 -2.76
N PHE A 144 7.48 1.80 -2.15
CA PHE A 144 6.56 0.86 -1.51
C PHE A 144 7.18 0.32 -0.22
N VAL A 145 6.33 -0.19 0.66
CA VAL A 145 6.78 -0.84 1.90
C VAL A 145 6.05 -2.14 2.10
N ILE A 146 6.77 -3.25 2.24
CA ILE A 146 6.21 -4.47 2.80
C ILE A 146 6.29 -4.33 4.32
N ALA A 147 5.17 -4.51 5.01
CA ALA A 147 5.09 -4.43 6.46
C ALA A 147 4.48 -5.71 7.04
N SER A 148 5.01 -6.20 8.15
CA SER A 148 4.53 -7.42 8.80
C SER A 148 4.97 -7.48 10.25
N ARG A 149 4.37 -8.40 11.03
CA ARG A 149 4.80 -8.66 12.41
C ARG A 149 6.13 -9.42 12.49
N ARG A 150 6.49 -10.14 11.43
CA ARG A 150 7.72 -10.94 11.29
C ARG A 150 8.66 -10.32 10.28
N PRO A 151 9.96 -10.58 10.36
CA PRO A 151 10.87 -10.16 9.30
C PRO A 151 10.43 -10.72 7.95
N TRP A 152 10.43 -9.90 6.92
CA TRP A 152 10.23 -10.33 5.55
C TRP A 152 11.56 -10.82 4.97
N HIS A 153 11.50 -11.84 4.15
CA HIS A 153 12.63 -12.41 3.45
C HIS A 153 12.32 -12.52 1.97
N LEU A 154 13.32 -12.33 1.13
CA LEU A 154 13.19 -12.54 -0.31
C LEU A 154 12.70 -13.97 -0.58
N PRO A 155 11.69 -14.14 -1.45
CA PRO A 155 11.24 -15.45 -1.84
C PRO A 155 12.35 -16.18 -2.62
N THR A 156 12.47 -17.47 -2.39
CA THR A 156 13.45 -18.33 -3.09
C THR A 156 12.99 -18.74 -4.48
N ALA A 157 11.69 -18.62 -4.76
CA ALA A 157 11.11 -18.90 -6.07
C ALA A 157 10.05 -17.84 -6.40
N LEU A 158 9.94 -17.51 -7.67
CA LEU A 158 8.92 -16.61 -8.19
C LEU A 158 7.89 -17.40 -9.00
N PRO A 159 6.61 -16.96 -9.05
CA PRO A 159 5.61 -17.53 -9.94
C PRO A 159 6.07 -17.46 -11.41
N GLU A 160 5.66 -18.44 -12.19
CA GLU A 160 5.91 -18.43 -13.63
C GLU A 160 5.11 -17.33 -14.34
N GLY A 161 5.61 -16.87 -15.49
CA GLY A 161 4.91 -15.89 -16.34
C GLY A 161 5.02 -14.44 -15.87
N LEU A 162 5.81 -14.13 -14.85
CA LEU A 162 6.10 -12.74 -14.49
C LEU A 162 6.88 -12.06 -15.61
N ARG A 163 6.47 -10.82 -15.95
CA ARG A 163 7.06 -10.04 -17.05
C ARG A 163 8.13 -9.06 -16.58
N TYR A 164 8.08 -8.65 -15.33
CA TYR A 164 8.94 -7.63 -14.74
C TYR A 164 9.96 -8.23 -13.77
N LEU A 165 9.51 -9.11 -12.87
CA LEU A 165 10.37 -9.69 -11.83
C LEU A 165 11.08 -10.96 -12.32
N THR A 166 12.36 -11.03 -12.00
CA THR A 166 13.19 -12.23 -12.10
C THR A 166 13.94 -12.45 -10.78
N PRO A 167 14.50 -13.63 -10.50
CA PRO A 167 15.35 -13.83 -9.33
C PRO A 167 16.52 -12.85 -9.23
N GLN A 168 17.02 -12.34 -10.36
CA GLN A 168 18.11 -11.38 -10.45
C GLN A 168 17.65 -9.94 -10.19
N THR A 169 16.46 -9.55 -10.67
CA THR A 169 15.96 -8.18 -10.54
C THR A 169 15.26 -7.92 -9.22
N LEU A 170 14.64 -8.95 -8.61
CA LEU A 170 13.93 -8.79 -7.35
C LEU A 170 14.78 -8.19 -6.21
N PRO A 171 16.02 -8.64 -5.93
CA PRO A 171 16.84 -8.04 -4.88
C PRO A 171 17.15 -6.56 -5.11
N LEU A 172 17.26 -6.13 -6.38
CA LEU A 172 17.59 -4.76 -6.74
C LEU A 172 16.50 -3.76 -6.35
N LEU A 173 15.25 -4.21 -6.20
CA LEU A 173 14.18 -3.34 -5.73
C LEU A 173 14.39 -2.87 -4.28
N PHE A 174 15.16 -3.61 -3.49
CA PHE A 174 15.43 -3.33 -2.08
C PHE A 174 16.79 -2.63 -1.86
N ASP A 175 17.53 -2.34 -2.94
CA ASP A 175 18.81 -1.63 -2.91
C ASP A 175 18.58 -0.15 -3.23
N PHE A 176 18.83 0.71 -2.23
CA PHE A 176 18.60 2.14 -2.35
C PHE A 176 19.90 2.88 -2.65
N PRO A 177 20.04 3.53 -3.83
CA PRO A 177 21.15 4.42 -4.13
C PRO A 177 21.26 5.55 -3.09
N LEU A 178 22.42 6.21 -3.02
CA LEU A 178 22.74 7.21 -1.99
C LEU A 178 21.75 8.40 -1.96
N ASP A 179 21.19 8.78 -3.11
CA ASP A 179 20.20 9.87 -3.25
C ASP A 179 18.78 9.45 -2.79
N MET A 180 18.51 8.16 -2.70
CA MET A 180 17.26 7.59 -2.16
C MET A 180 17.44 6.92 -0.80
N ALA A 181 18.67 6.78 -0.31
CA ALA A 181 18.98 6.09 0.93
C ALA A 181 18.29 6.72 2.16
N ARG A 182 18.15 5.92 3.21
CA ARG A 182 17.45 6.31 4.44
C ARG A 182 18.01 7.61 5.02
N VAL A 183 17.10 8.49 5.41
CA VAL A 183 17.38 9.73 6.14
C VAL A 183 16.62 9.74 7.46
N PRO A 184 17.07 10.53 8.47
CA PRO A 184 16.28 10.75 9.68
C PRO A 184 14.91 11.34 9.34
N ALA A 185 13.87 10.79 9.94
CA ALA A 185 12.48 11.18 9.69
C ALA A 185 11.67 11.12 10.98
N ASP A 186 10.66 11.97 11.06
CA ASP A 186 9.74 12.02 12.20
C ASP A 186 8.58 11.04 12.01
N VAL A 187 7.92 10.69 13.12
CA VAL A 187 6.72 9.88 13.10
C VAL A 187 5.51 10.76 12.78
N ASN A 188 4.79 10.43 11.72
CA ASN A 188 3.57 11.13 11.33
C ASN A 188 2.40 10.75 12.27
N ARG A 189 1.80 11.73 12.92
CA ARG A 189 0.69 11.59 13.89
C ARG A 189 -0.47 12.47 13.49
N LEU A 190 -1.67 12.14 13.95
CA LEU A 190 -2.85 13.01 13.79
C LEU A 190 -2.62 14.42 14.37
N SER A 191 -1.81 14.52 15.44
CA SER A 191 -1.52 15.79 16.13
C SER A 191 -0.47 16.65 15.44
N ASN A 192 0.44 16.10 14.64
CA ASN A 192 1.53 16.88 14.03
C ASN A 192 1.44 16.96 12.50
N GLN A 193 0.81 15.99 11.85
CA GLN A 193 0.64 15.91 10.38
C GLN A 193 1.96 16.22 9.62
N VAL A 194 3.08 15.80 10.19
CA VAL A 194 4.42 16.15 9.70
C VAL A 194 4.64 15.71 8.24
N LEU A 195 4.01 14.62 7.83
CA LEU A 195 4.15 14.10 6.46
C LEU A 195 3.60 15.07 5.41
N VAL A 196 2.44 15.70 5.66
CA VAL A 196 1.85 16.68 4.75
C VAL A 196 2.80 17.87 4.56
N HIS A 197 3.31 18.42 5.65
CA HIS A 197 4.25 19.53 5.58
C HIS A 197 5.58 19.16 4.93
N THR A 198 6.06 17.94 5.16
CA THR A 198 7.30 17.47 4.52
C THR A 198 7.11 17.30 3.03
N TYR A 199 5.98 16.72 2.62
CA TYR A 199 5.65 16.49 1.21
C TYR A 199 5.45 17.80 0.42
N GLU A 200 4.83 18.80 1.04
CA GLU A 200 4.68 20.14 0.44
C GLU A 200 6.02 20.87 0.25
N ALA A 201 7.04 20.51 1.04
CA ALA A 201 8.36 21.17 1.02
C ALA A 201 9.36 20.49 0.07
N GLU A 202 9.07 19.32 -0.45
CA GLU A 202 9.89 18.54 -1.40
C GLU A 202 9.44 18.75 -2.85
#